data_27a9c1e782334fd8fe5149006776b672
#
_entry.id   27a9c1e782334fd8fe5149006776b672
#
_cell.length_a   1.000
_cell.length_b   1.000
_cell.length_c   1.000
_cell.angle_alpha   90.00
_cell.angle_beta   90.00
_cell.angle_gamma   90.00
#
_symmetry.space_group_name_H-M   'P 1'
#
loop_
_entity.id
_entity.type
_entity.pdbx_description
1 polymer ?
#
loop_
_entity_poly.entity_id
_entity_poly.type
_entity_poly.pdbx_seq_one_letter_code
_entity_poly.pdbx_strand_id
1 'polypeptide(L)'
;MKIKNLTLTLCTTLLLASFAGHAKEVKIGMAIDDLRLERWQKDRDIFVKKAESLGASVFVQSANGNEETQMSQIENMINRGVDVLVIIPYNGQVLSNVVKEAKQEGIKVLAYDRMINNADIDYYISFDNEKVGELQAKSLIDKVPQGNYFLMGGSPVDNNAKLFRQGQMKVLKPYIDDGKIKVVGDKKTD
;
A
#
# COMPACT_ATOMS: atom_id res chain seq x y z
N MET A 1 14.00 -85.27 20.85
CA MET A 1 14.72 -83.97 21.09
C MET A 1 13.97 -82.93 20.32
N LYS A 2 13.18 -82.03 21.02
CA LYS A 2 12.28 -81.08 20.39
C LYS A 2 12.99 -79.72 20.23
N ILE A 3 13.19 -79.26 18.99
CA ILE A 3 13.75 -77.96 18.69
C ILE A 3 12.61 -76.93 18.69
N LYS A 4 12.64 -75.99 19.62
CA LYS A 4 11.65 -74.93 19.72
C LYS A 4 12.01 -73.81 18.69
N ASN A 5 11.07 -73.56 17.80
CA ASN A 5 11.18 -72.42 16.87
C ASN A 5 11.02 -71.12 17.62
N LEU A 6 12.05 -70.34 17.65
CA LEU A 6 12.04 -68.97 18.18
C LEU A 6 11.63 -68.04 17.07
N THR A 7 10.36 -67.65 17.08
CA THR A 7 9.83 -66.68 16.12
C THR A 7 10.29 -65.29 16.56
N LEU A 8 11.25 -64.74 15.82
CA LEU A 8 11.74 -63.36 16.00
C LEU A 8 10.70 -62.40 15.38
N THR A 9 9.82 -61.85 16.21
CA THR A 9 8.88 -60.79 15.81
C THR A 9 9.66 -59.51 15.65
N LEU A 10 9.98 -59.14 14.41
CA LEU A 10 10.59 -57.85 14.03
C LEU A 10 9.52 -56.76 14.14
N CYS A 11 9.47 -56.06 15.28
CA CYS A 11 8.68 -54.82 15.42
C CYS A 11 9.28 -53.72 14.56
N THR A 12 8.75 -53.58 13.34
CA THR A 12 8.99 -52.44 12.50
C THR A 12 8.24 -51.25 13.06
N THR A 13 8.82 -50.52 13.99
CA THR A 13 8.34 -49.19 14.38
C THR A 13 8.52 -48.25 13.21
N LEU A 14 7.41 -48.06 12.46
CA LEU A 14 7.31 -46.98 11.46
C LEU A 14 7.43 -45.63 12.20
N LEU A 15 8.61 -45.04 12.24
CA LEU A 15 8.79 -43.63 12.57
C LEU A 15 8.09 -42.84 11.48
N LEU A 16 6.83 -42.53 11.68
CA LEU A 16 6.16 -41.41 11.01
C LEU A 16 6.87 -40.14 11.50
N ALA A 17 7.99 -39.80 10.85
CA ALA A 17 8.56 -38.47 10.92
C ALA A 17 7.49 -37.51 10.36
N SER A 18 6.69 -36.97 11.27
CA SER A 18 5.83 -35.83 10.98
C SER A 18 6.74 -34.72 10.49
N PHE A 19 6.89 -34.61 9.18
CA PHE A 19 7.34 -33.39 8.55
C PHE A 19 6.24 -32.36 8.87
N ALA A 20 6.27 -31.81 10.07
CA ALA A 20 5.65 -30.54 10.33
C ALA A 20 6.45 -29.54 9.46
N GLY A 21 6.04 -29.43 8.20
CA GLY A 21 6.53 -28.40 7.31
C GLY A 21 6.22 -27.09 8.01
N HIS A 22 7.21 -26.50 8.67
CA HIS A 22 7.09 -25.14 9.12
C HIS A 22 6.87 -24.34 7.84
N ALA A 23 5.65 -23.85 7.62
CA ALA A 23 5.40 -22.89 6.57
C ALA A 23 6.42 -21.76 6.79
N LYS A 24 7.23 -21.48 5.75
CA LYS A 24 8.22 -20.41 5.82
C LYS A 24 7.51 -19.14 6.27
N GLU A 25 8.00 -18.51 7.32
CA GLU A 25 7.48 -17.23 7.79
C GLU A 25 7.56 -16.22 6.65
N VAL A 26 6.43 -15.60 6.32
CA VAL A 26 6.37 -14.56 5.30
C VAL A 26 6.94 -13.27 5.87
N LYS A 27 7.94 -12.71 5.20
CA LYS A 27 8.58 -11.44 5.58
C LYS A 27 8.00 -10.30 4.75
N ILE A 28 7.42 -9.31 5.40
CA ILE A 28 6.81 -8.16 4.76
C ILE A 28 7.66 -6.92 5.04
N GLY A 29 8.08 -6.22 3.99
CA GLY A 29 8.62 -4.87 4.09
C GLY A 29 7.50 -3.85 3.92
N MET A 30 7.33 -2.92 4.86
CA MET A 30 6.34 -1.84 4.78
C MET A 30 7.05 -0.49 4.73
N ALA A 31 7.07 0.13 3.53
CA ALA A 31 7.66 1.43 3.27
C ALA A 31 6.59 2.52 3.30
N ILE A 32 6.63 3.36 4.32
CA ILE A 32 5.62 4.40 4.58
C ILE A 32 6.18 5.77 4.24
N ASP A 33 5.38 6.59 3.58
CA ASP A 33 5.65 7.99 3.28
C ASP A 33 6.09 8.77 4.53
N ASP A 34 5.19 8.97 5.47
CA ASP A 34 5.47 9.83 6.63
C ASP A 34 4.65 9.43 7.86
N LEU A 35 5.29 8.81 8.84
CA LEU A 35 4.64 8.41 10.10
C LEU A 35 4.32 9.60 11.03
N ARG A 36 4.68 10.84 10.69
CA ARG A 36 4.17 12.02 11.42
C ARG A 36 2.68 12.23 11.18
N LEU A 37 2.13 11.68 10.12
CA LEU A 37 0.70 11.67 9.83
C LEU A 37 0.00 10.60 10.66
N GLU A 38 -0.91 11.01 11.53
CA GLU A 38 -1.64 10.13 12.48
C GLU A 38 -2.34 8.95 11.76
N ARG A 39 -2.88 9.19 10.57
CA ARG A 39 -3.52 8.16 9.77
C ARG A 39 -2.56 6.99 9.50
N TRP A 40 -1.34 7.28 9.03
CA TRP A 40 -0.38 6.23 8.71
C TRP A 40 0.10 5.46 9.93
N GLN A 41 0.12 6.09 11.11
CA GLN A 41 0.40 5.37 12.36
C GLN A 41 -0.69 4.33 12.64
N LYS A 42 -1.96 4.71 12.51
CA LYS A 42 -3.10 3.80 12.74
C LYS A 42 -3.13 2.67 11.71
N ASP A 43 -2.95 2.99 10.43
CA ASP A 43 -2.94 2.00 9.35
C ASP A 43 -1.79 1.00 9.52
N ARG A 44 -0.59 1.48 9.86
CA ARG A 44 0.57 0.64 10.22
C ARG A 44 0.24 -0.31 11.37
N ASP A 45 -0.28 0.20 12.47
CA ASP A 45 -0.51 -0.60 13.67
C ASP A 45 -1.54 -1.71 13.42
N ILE A 46 -2.61 -1.39 12.68
CA ILE A 46 -3.62 -2.38 12.27
C ILE A 46 -3.02 -3.42 11.33
N PHE A 47 -2.25 -2.98 10.33
CA PHE A 47 -1.61 -3.86 9.37
C PHE A 47 -0.62 -4.81 10.05
N VAL A 48 0.31 -4.28 10.85
CA VAL A 48 1.33 -5.06 11.55
C VAL A 48 0.66 -6.10 12.45
N LYS A 49 -0.27 -5.67 13.32
CA LYS A 49 -1.00 -6.57 14.21
C LYS A 49 -1.71 -7.70 13.44
N LYS A 50 -2.32 -7.37 12.29
CA LYS A 50 -3.01 -8.38 11.48
C LYS A 50 -2.03 -9.34 10.82
N ALA A 51 -0.94 -8.85 10.24
CA ALA A 51 0.07 -9.67 9.60
C ALA A 51 0.73 -10.64 10.59
N GLU A 52 1.14 -10.15 11.77
CA GLU A 52 1.71 -10.98 12.85
C GLU A 52 0.73 -12.03 13.34
N SER A 53 -0.56 -11.70 13.46
CA SER A 53 -1.60 -12.67 13.83
C SER A 53 -1.78 -13.79 12.82
N LEU A 54 -1.29 -13.61 11.59
CA LEU A 54 -1.29 -14.59 10.50
C LEU A 54 0.05 -15.30 10.34
N GLY A 55 1.01 -15.07 11.25
CA GLY A 55 2.34 -15.70 11.25
C GLY A 55 3.35 -15.06 10.31
N ALA A 56 3.13 -13.80 9.87
CA ALA A 56 4.11 -13.02 9.11
C ALA A 56 4.90 -12.10 10.03
N SER A 57 6.13 -11.76 9.63
CA SER A 57 6.90 -10.66 10.24
C SER A 57 6.82 -9.41 9.37
N VAL A 58 6.79 -8.23 10.01
CA VAL A 58 6.70 -6.95 9.30
C VAL A 58 7.87 -6.04 9.69
N PHE A 59 8.63 -5.62 8.68
CA PHE A 59 9.69 -4.65 8.82
C PHE A 59 9.22 -3.29 8.29
N VAL A 60 9.00 -2.34 9.19
CA VAL A 60 8.45 -1.02 8.87
C VAL A 60 9.55 0.03 8.79
N GLN A 61 9.51 0.87 7.75
CA GLN A 61 10.33 2.09 7.65
C GLN A 61 9.47 3.27 7.18
N SER A 62 9.81 4.47 7.67
CA SER A 62 9.18 5.73 7.28
C SER A 62 10.18 6.63 6.58
N ALA A 63 9.81 7.15 5.44
CA ALA A 63 10.64 8.07 4.68
C ALA A 63 10.61 9.52 5.21
N ASN A 64 9.68 9.84 6.10
CA ASN A 64 9.48 11.18 6.67
C ASN A 64 9.33 12.27 5.60
N GLY A 65 8.63 11.95 4.49
CA GLY A 65 8.37 12.87 3.41
C GLY A 65 9.57 13.10 2.49
N ASN A 66 10.48 12.12 2.36
CA ASN A 66 11.63 12.22 1.47
C ASN A 66 11.68 11.03 0.49
N GLU A 67 11.68 11.30 -0.81
CA GLU A 67 11.60 10.26 -1.83
C GLU A 67 12.89 9.43 -1.95
N GLU A 68 14.06 10.06 -1.82
CA GLU A 68 15.35 9.37 -1.89
C GLU A 68 15.52 8.42 -0.71
N THR A 69 15.09 8.87 0.48
CA THR A 69 15.05 8.03 1.68
C THR A 69 14.11 6.84 1.45
N GLN A 70 12.93 7.05 0.86
CA GLN A 70 11.99 5.97 0.59
C GLN A 70 12.56 4.94 -0.39
N MET A 71 13.19 5.39 -1.49
CA MET A 71 13.85 4.49 -2.44
C MET A 71 14.92 3.64 -1.76
N SER A 72 15.84 4.27 -1.02
CA SER A 72 16.91 3.55 -0.31
C SER A 72 16.37 2.56 0.73
N GLN A 73 15.26 2.88 1.39
CA GLN A 73 14.59 1.98 2.33
C GLN A 73 13.99 0.76 1.62
N ILE A 74 13.37 0.95 0.45
CA ILE A 74 12.82 -0.14 -0.35
C ILE A 74 13.94 -1.05 -0.86
N GLU A 75 15.04 -0.49 -1.38
CA GLU A 75 16.24 -1.25 -1.77
C GLU A 75 16.79 -2.08 -0.62
N ASN A 76 16.85 -1.50 0.58
CA ASN A 76 17.24 -2.23 1.79
C ASN A 76 16.30 -3.40 2.12
N MET A 77 14.99 -3.24 1.93
CA MET A 77 14.02 -4.32 2.13
C MET A 77 14.21 -5.44 1.11
N ILE A 78 14.45 -5.10 -0.16
CA ILE A 78 14.78 -6.06 -1.22
C ILE A 78 16.03 -6.86 -0.83
N ASN A 79 17.10 -6.17 -0.46
CA ASN A 79 18.37 -6.80 -0.05
C ASN A 79 18.25 -7.69 1.21
N ARG A 80 17.27 -7.42 2.09
CA ARG A 80 16.94 -8.25 3.26
C ARG A 80 16.15 -9.50 2.89
N GLY A 81 15.73 -9.64 1.65
CA GLY A 81 14.97 -10.78 1.15
C GLY A 81 13.57 -10.85 1.77
N VAL A 82 12.83 -9.74 1.75
CA VAL A 82 11.39 -9.76 2.06
C VAL A 82 10.65 -10.52 0.97
N ASP A 83 9.54 -11.14 1.32
CA ASP A 83 8.70 -11.86 0.36
C ASP A 83 7.64 -10.92 -0.29
N VAL A 84 7.29 -9.85 0.43
CA VAL A 84 6.27 -8.86 0.02
C VAL A 84 6.73 -7.45 0.38
N LEU A 85 6.52 -6.51 -0.52
CA LEU A 85 6.62 -5.07 -0.26
C LEU A 85 5.23 -4.44 -0.22
N VAL A 86 4.93 -3.71 0.85
CA VAL A 86 3.76 -2.85 0.98
C VAL A 86 4.26 -1.41 0.99
N ILE A 87 3.87 -0.64 0.00
CA ILE A 87 4.42 0.71 -0.20
C ILE A 87 3.28 1.72 -0.15
N ILE A 88 3.39 2.71 0.74
CA ILE A 88 2.63 3.96 0.70
C ILE A 88 3.57 4.99 0.07
N PRO A 89 3.49 5.26 -1.23
CA PRO A 89 4.48 6.10 -1.88
C PRO A 89 4.36 7.57 -1.45
N TYR A 90 5.51 8.21 -1.18
CA TYR A 90 5.60 9.66 -1.09
C TYR A 90 5.41 10.27 -2.49
N ASN A 91 6.23 9.83 -3.43
CA ASN A 91 6.13 10.18 -4.84
C ASN A 91 5.94 8.91 -5.69
N GLY A 92 4.71 8.72 -6.18
CA GLY A 92 4.39 7.55 -7.00
C GLY A 92 5.00 7.57 -8.41
N GLN A 93 5.66 8.66 -8.84
CA GLN A 93 6.23 8.77 -10.19
C GLN A 93 7.63 8.16 -10.30
N VAL A 94 8.38 8.08 -9.20
CA VAL A 94 9.82 7.74 -9.21
C VAL A 94 10.12 6.28 -8.84
N LEU A 95 9.14 5.53 -8.32
CA LEU A 95 9.37 4.20 -7.75
C LEU A 95 9.37 3.06 -8.78
N SER A 96 9.15 3.33 -10.07
CA SER A 96 9.01 2.28 -11.09
C SER A 96 10.26 1.39 -11.21
N ASN A 97 11.47 1.96 -11.07
CA ASN A 97 12.71 1.20 -11.18
C ASN A 97 12.91 0.25 -9.99
N VAL A 98 12.71 0.74 -8.76
CA VAL A 98 12.86 -0.10 -7.56
C VAL A 98 11.77 -1.18 -7.47
N VAL A 99 10.56 -0.90 -7.98
CA VAL A 99 9.52 -1.93 -8.14
C VAL A 99 9.95 -2.99 -9.14
N LYS A 100 10.54 -2.60 -10.27
CA LYS A 100 11.06 -3.55 -11.26
C LYS A 100 12.15 -4.44 -10.66
N GLU A 101 13.04 -3.89 -9.84
CA GLU A 101 14.07 -4.65 -9.12
C GLU A 101 13.43 -5.66 -8.15
N ALA A 102 12.47 -5.23 -7.33
CA ALA A 102 11.73 -6.13 -6.45
C ALA A 102 11.06 -7.29 -7.21
N LYS A 103 10.46 -7.00 -8.36
CA LYS A 103 9.84 -8.03 -9.22
C LYS A 103 10.87 -9.02 -9.79
N GLN A 104 12.08 -8.58 -10.12
CA GLN A 104 13.16 -9.47 -10.59
C GLN A 104 13.61 -10.44 -9.50
N GLU A 105 13.57 -10.01 -8.24
CA GLU A 105 13.84 -10.85 -7.06
C GLU A 105 12.62 -11.72 -6.64
N GLY A 106 11.52 -11.68 -7.39
CA GLY A 106 10.31 -12.45 -7.12
C GLY A 106 9.45 -11.90 -5.98
N ILE A 107 9.75 -10.70 -5.49
CA ILE A 107 9.03 -10.03 -4.41
C ILE A 107 7.70 -9.51 -4.93
N LYS A 108 6.63 -9.76 -4.17
CA LYS A 108 5.30 -9.21 -4.49
C LYS A 108 5.18 -7.76 -4.03
N VAL A 109 4.59 -6.90 -4.87
CA VAL A 109 4.47 -5.48 -4.58
C VAL A 109 3.00 -5.07 -4.48
N LEU A 110 2.63 -4.50 -3.34
CA LEU A 110 1.33 -3.90 -3.08
C LEU A 110 1.49 -2.39 -2.89
N ALA A 111 0.86 -1.61 -3.76
CA ALA A 111 0.69 -0.17 -3.56
C ALA A 111 -0.53 0.05 -2.65
N TYR A 112 -0.31 0.70 -1.51
CA TYR A 112 -1.35 0.94 -0.50
C TYR A 112 -1.73 2.40 -0.48
N ASP A 113 -3.02 2.68 -0.60
CA ASP A 113 -3.67 3.99 -0.67
C ASP A 113 -3.26 4.82 -1.91
N ARG A 114 -1.98 5.08 -2.11
CA ARG A 114 -1.46 5.85 -3.25
C ARG A 114 -0.89 4.95 -4.34
N MET A 115 -1.12 5.32 -5.59
CA MET A 115 -0.67 4.55 -6.75
C MET A 115 0.82 4.77 -7.01
N ILE A 116 1.52 3.69 -7.38
CA ILE A 116 2.83 3.76 -8.02
C ILE A 116 2.60 3.72 -9.53
N ASN A 117 2.91 4.84 -10.20
CA ASN A 117 2.66 4.99 -11.63
C ASN A 117 3.73 4.29 -12.46
N ASN A 118 3.36 3.81 -13.64
CA ASN A 118 4.27 3.18 -14.61
C ASN A 118 5.09 2.01 -14.03
N ALA A 119 4.54 1.26 -13.07
CA ALA A 119 5.16 0.13 -12.41
C ALA A 119 4.27 -1.11 -12.50
N ASP A 120 4.90 -2.28 -12.64
CA ASP A 120 4.23 -3.59 -12.62
C ASP A 120 4.00 -4.04 -11.17
N ILE A 121 3.00 -3.44 -10.50
CA ILE A 121 2.59 -3.83 -9.15
C ILE A 121 1.64 -5.03 -9.19
N ASP A 122 1.70 -5.92 -8.19
CA ASP A 122 0.80 -7.08 -8.10
C ASP A 122 -0.57 -6.70 -7.56
N TYR A 123 -0.64 -5.73 -6.63
CA TYR A 123 -1.88 -5.32 -5.99
C TYR A 123 -1.91 -3.82 -5.75
N TYR A 124 -3.10 -3.25 -5.84
CA TYR A 124 -3.39 -1.88 -5.45
C TYR A 124 -4.64 -1.84 -4.59
N ILE A 125 -4.55 -1.20 -3.44
CA ILE A 125 -5.68 -1.00 -2.52
C ILE A 125 -5.82 0.48 -2.24
N SER A 126 -6.96 1.06 -2.61
CA SER A 126 -7.27 2.47 -2.37
C SER A 126 -8.79 2.67 -2.36
N PHE A 127 -9.21 3.92 -2.25
CA PHE A 127 -10.59 4.33 -2.43
C PHE A 127 -10.86 4.68 -3.90
N ASP A 128 -12.14 4.83 -4.26
CA ASP A 128 -12.53 5.51 -5.50
C ASP A 128 -12.29 7.01 -5.32
N ASN A 129 -11.04 7.42 -5.56
CA ASN A 129 -10.57 8.77 -5.27
C ASN A 129 -11.24 9.82 -6.14
N GLU A 130 -11.64 9.48 -7.36
CA GLU A 130 -12.42 10.38 -8.22
C GLU A 130 -13.82 10.60 -7.63
N LYS A 131 -14.46 9.53 -7.16
CA LYS A 131 -15.75 9.62 -6.46
C LYS A 131 -15.67 10.42 -5.17
N VAL A 132 -14.60 10.28 -4.42
CA VAL A 132 -14.35 11.13 -3.24
C VAL A 132 -14.32 12.61 -3.64
N GLY A 133 -13.62 12.96 -4.71
CA GLY A 133 -13.60 14.32 -5.25
C GLY A 133 -15.01 14.83 -5.65
N GLU A 134 -15.80 14.00 -6.33
CA GLU A 134 -17.19 14.34 -6.67
C GLU A 134 -18.03 14.62 -5.42
N LEU A 135 -17.91 13.76 -4.39
CA LEU A 135 -18.65 13.92 -3.14
C LEU A 135 -18.24 15.18 -2.37
N GLN A 136 -16.96 15.53 -2.36
CA GLN A 136 -16.45 16.77 -1.75
C GLN A 136 -17.08 17.99 -2.42
N ALA A 137 -17.02 18.06 -3.74
CA ALA A 137 -17.59 19.19 -4.48
C ALA A 137 -19.12 19.26 -4.35
N LYS A 138 -19.81 18.13 -4.45
CA LYS A 138 -21.26 18.05 -4.29
C LYS A 138 -21.69 18.54 -2.89
N SER A 139 -21.03 18.10 -1.83
CA SER A 139 -21.33 18.52 -0.47
C SER A 139 -21.22 20.03 -0.28
N LEU A 140 -20.30 20.68 -0.99
CA LEU A 140 -20.13 22.13 -0.94
C LEU A 140 -21.21 22.84 -1.78
N ILE A 141 -21.46 22.39 -3.01
CA ILE A 141 -22.47 22.97 -3.90
C ILE A 141 -23.88 22.89 -3.31
N ASP A 142 -24.21 21.78 -2.65
CA ASP A 142 -25.53 21.62 -2.00
C ASP A 142 -25.77 22.69 -0.93
N LYS A 143 -24.73 23.30 -0.38
CA LYS A 143 -24.80 24.36 0.64
C LYS A 143 -24.59 25.77 0.06
N VAL A 144 -23.67 25.88 -0.91
CA VAL A 144 -23.25 27.16 -1.47
C VAL A 144 -23.21 27.03 -3.00
N PRO A 145 -24.38 27.03 -3.70
CA PRO A 145 -24.44 26.72 -5.14
C PRO A 145 -23.88 27.82 -6.05
N GLN A 146 -23.54 28.97 -5.49
CA GLN A 146 -22.99 30.12 -6.25
C GLN A 146 -22.03 30.92 -5.40
N GLY A 147 -21.04 31.58 -6.05
CA GLY A 147 -20.11 32.48 -5.38
C GLY A 147 -18.65 32.23 -5.77
N ASN A 148 -17.75 32.79 -4.98
CA ASN A 148 -16.32 32.68 -5.20
C ASN A 148 -15.77 31.40 -4.52
N TYR A 149 -15.09 30.57 -5.29
CA TYR A 149 -14.47 29.34 -4.83
C TYR A 149 -12.97 29.44 -4.90
N PHE A 150 -12.29 29.04 -3.85
CA PHE A 150 -10.84 28.83 -3.83
C PHE A 150 -10.59 27.32 -3.76
N LEU A 151 -9.84 26.79 -4.73
CA LEU A 151 -9.53 25.36 -4.82
C LEU A 151 -8.17 25.10 -4.17
N MET A 152 -8.16 24.35 -3.09
CA MET A 152 -6.93 23.89 -2.44
C MET A 152 -6.76 22.40 -2.72
N GLY A 153 -5.65 22.03 -3.35
CA GLY A 153 -5.31 20.65 -3.67
C GLY A 153 -4.20 20.11 -2.78
N GLY A 154 -4.05 18.80 -2.75
CA GLY A 154 -2.91 18.12 -2.15
C GLY A 154 -1.66 18.18 -3.03
N SER A 155 -0.60 17.49 -2.59
CA SER A 155 0.70 17.44 -3.28
C SER A 155 0.55 17.00 -4.75
N PRO A 156 1.26 17.66 -5.68
CA PRO A 156 1.24 17.29 -7.11
C PRO A 156 1.84 15.93 -7.40
N VAL A 157 2.67 15.38 -6.51
CA VAL A 157 3.27 14.05 -6.64
C VAL A 157 2.38 12.93 -6.09
N ASP A 158 1.28 13.30 -5.41
CA ASP A 158 0.26 12.36 -4.95
C ASP A 158 -0.84 12.15 -6.02
N ASN A 159 -0.93 10.93 -6.53
CA ASN A 159 -1.95 10.59 -7.54
C ASN A 159 -3.37 10.78 -7.01
N ASN A 160 -3.63 10.59 -5.72
CA ASN A 160 -4.95 10.78 -5.13
C ASN A 160 -5.39 12.25 -5.21
N ALA A 161 -4.49 13.20 -4.98
CA ALA A 161 -4.78 14.62 -5.12
C ALA A 161 -5.23 14.99 -6.54
N LYS A 162 -4.62 14.36 -7.55
CA LYS A 162 -5.03 14.51 -8.95
C LYS A 162 -6.43 13.95 -9.19
N LEU A 163 -6.72 12.75 -8.69
CA LEU A 163 -8.03 12.10 -8.83
C LEU A 163 -9.13 12.88 -8.10
N PHE A 164 -8.88 13.37 -6.89
CA PHE A 164 -9.80 14.23 -6.17
C PHE A 164 -10.13 15.49 -6.99
N ARG A 165 -9.11 16.13 -7.58
CA ARG A 165 -9.32 17.29 -8.43
C ARG A 165 -10.17 16.96 -9.66
N GLN A 166 -9.95 15.83 -10.30
CA GLN A 166 -10.75 15.37 -11.45
C GLN A 166 -12.21 15.20 -11.04
N GLY A 167 -12.49 14.52 -9.94
CA GLY A 167 -13.85 14.36 -9.41
C GLY A 167 -14.49 15.68 -9.02
N GLN A 168 -13.76 16.57 -8.34
CA GLN A 168 -14.25 17.91 -8.00
C GLN A 168 -14.66 18.69 -9.26
N MET A 169 -13.81 18.69 -10.28
CA MET A 169 -14.07 19.44 -11.50
C MET A 169 -15.23 18.88 -12.33
N LYS A 170 -15.49 17.57 -12.32
CA LYS A 170 -16.70 17.00 -12.93
C LYS A 170 -17.97 17.64 -12.40
N VAL A 171 -18.01 17.90 -11.09
CA VAL A 171 -19.18 18.49 -10.43
C VAL A 171 -19.18 20.01 -10.54
N LEU A 172 -18.02 20.68 -10.40
CA LEU A 172 -17.94 22.13 -10.41
C LEU A 172 -18.08 22.74 -11.80
N LYS A 173 -17.59 22.06 -12.83
CA LYS A 173 -17.51 22.61 -14.18
C LYS A 173 -18.84 23.17 -14.72
N PRO A 174 -20.00 22.50 -14.62
CA PRO A 174 -21.26 23.06 -15.07
C PRO A 174 -21.62 24.39 -14.40
N TYR A 175 -21.34 24.53 -13.10
CA TYR A 175 -21.62 25.74 -12.33
C TYR A 175 -20.66 26.89 -12.67
N ILE A 176 -19.41 26.54 -13.04
CA ILE A 176 -18.41 27.51 -13.53
C ILE A 176 -18.83 28.02 -14.91
N ASP A 177 -19.20 27.11 -15.81
CA ASP A 177 -19.59 27.43 -17.17
C ASP A 177 -20.86 28.31 -17.19
N ASP A 178 -21.80 28.05 -16.26
CA ASP A 178 -23.03 28.88 -16.05
C ASP A 178 -22.75 30.21 -15.35
N GLY A 179 -21.52 30.50 -14.94
CA GLY A 179 -21.15 31.73 -14.21
C GLY A 179 -21.66 31.79 -12.77
N LYS A 180 -22.23 30.72 -12.24
CA LYS A 180 -22.67 30.63 -10.84
C LYS A 180 -21.50 30.58 -9.87
N ILE A 181 -20.41 29.89 -10.26
CA ILE A 181 -19.19 29.76 -9.48
C ILE A 181 -18.05 30.48 -10.22
N LYS A 182 -17.33 31.33 -9.49
CA LYS A 182 -16.08 31.93 -9.94
C LYS A 182 -14.92 31.34 -9.15
N VAL A 183 -14.02 30.62 -9.82
CA VAL A 183 -12.79 30.15 -9.19
C VAL A 183 -11.84 31.34 -9.07
N VAL A 184 -11.57 31.77 -7.84
CA VAL A 184 -10.71 32.94 -7.54
C VAL A 184 -9.29 32.55 -7.20
N GLY A 185 -8.98 31.28 -7.07
CA GLY A 185 -7.64 30.75 -6.90
C GLY A 185 -7.63 29.23 -6.90
N ASP A 186 -6.48 28.70 -7.32
CA ASP A 186 -6.17 27.26 -7.33
C ASP A 186 -4.74 27.06 -6.85
N LYS A 187 -4.56 26.42 -5.69
CA LYS A 187 -3.24 26.11 -5.13
C LYS A 187 -3.13 24.64 -4.77
N LYS A 188 -1.94 24.11 -4.97
CA LYS A 188 -1.53 22.79 -4.49
C LYS A 188 -0.61 22.98 -3.28
N THR A 189 -0.71 22.05 -2.34
CA THR A 189 0.24 21.97 -1.22
C THR A 189 1.42 21.10 -1.63
N ASP A 190 2.58 21.45 -1.17
CA ASP A 190 3.80 20.64 -1.32
C ASP A 190 3.76 19.47 -0.33
#